data_8f9cc5f7de723db2714963b80f236705
#
_entry.id   8f9cc5f7de723db2714963b80f236705
#
_cell.length_a   1.000
_cell.length_b   1.000
_cell.length_c   1.000
_cell.angle_alpha   90.00
_cell.angle_beta   90.00
_cell.angle_gamma   90.00
#
_symmetry.space_group_name_H-M   'P 1'
#
loop_
_entity.id
_entity.type
_entity.pdbx_description
1 polymer ?
#
loop_
_entity_poly.entity_id
_entity_poly.type
_entity_poly.pdbx_seq_one_letter_code
_entity_poly.pdbx_strand_id
1 'polypeptide(L)'
;MVFKPREMAKALLLMTGALAVSTVTSAEVDLAVLERGKEVSALCIACHMESGSGSSIEGFEYRPRLTGMDPTYMVHQIQSFKDGTRINHSMKPFADLLTDEQMHDVSHYYASLPAVKAEDYEVNASEDVLARGKDLIYNGDWNRYIPACVACHGVDAYGIGTSFPNLNGQNPAYVKKAINDWKEETRTNDPLELMARVAKRLTEEDIYAVAAYLASQPAVKEE
;
A
#
# COMPACT_ATOMS: atom_id res chain seq x y z
N MET A 1 51.77 -58.99 42.53
CA MET A 1 51.64 -58.22 41.32
C MET A 1 50.54 -57.20 41.54
N VAL A 2 50.89 -55.96 41.75
CA VAL A 2 49.91 -54.89 42.09
C VAL A 2 49.75 -54.02 40.86
N PHE A 3 48.53 -53.98 40.24
CA PHE A 3 48.21 -53.15 39.13
C PHE A 3 47.78 -51.77 39.67
N LYS A 4 48.48 -50.70 39.26
CA LYS A 4 48.08 -49.30 39.44
C LYS A 4 46.99 -48.87 38.45
N PRO A 5 45.90 -48.22 38.88
CA PRO A 5 44.97 -47.67 37.94
C PRO A 5 45.47 -46.31 37.34
N ARG A 6 45.39 -46.21 36.03
CA ARG A 6 45.67 -44.98 35.27
C ARG A 6 44.50 -44.02 35.41
N GLU A 7 44.75 -42.82 35.90
CA GLU A 7 43.80 -41.71 35.88
C GLU A 7 43.62 -41.21 34.45
N MET A 8 42.41 -41.35 33.94
CA MET A 8 41.97 -40.70 32.69
C MET A 8 41.35 -39.36 33.04
N ALA A 9 42.10 -38.26 32.83
CA ALA A 9 41.56 -36.93 32.87
C ALA A 9 40.61 -36.70 31.68
N LYS A 10 39.33 -36.58 31.97
CA LYS A 10 38.34 -36.15 30.94
C LYS A 10 38.42 -34.63 30.79
N ALA A 11 38.99 -34.15 29.71
CA ALA A 11 38.89 -32.77 29.28
C ALA A 11 37.47 -32.51 28.76
N LEU A 12 36.69 -31.78 29.57
CA LEU A 12 35.35 -31.30 29.18
C LEU A 12 35.53 -30.02 28.33
N LEU A 13 35.45 -30.15 27.03
CA LEU A 13 35.50 -29.02 26.12
C LEU A 13 34.12 -28.34 26.09
N LEU A 14 34.00 -27.22 26.81
CA LEU A 14 32.84 -26.33 26.76
C LEU A 14 32.86 -25.57 25.45
N MET A 15 32.12 -26.04 24.45
CA MET A 15 31.81 -25.26 23.27
C MET A 15 30.72 -24.22 23.63
N THR A 16 31.11 -23.01 23.92
CA THR A 16 30.22 -21.86 23.95
C THR A 16 29.91 -21.45 22.52
N GLY A 17 28.81 -22.01 21.95
CA GLY A 17 28.27 -21.53 20.70
C GLY A 17 27.67 -20.14 20.88
N ALA A 18 28.36 -19.12 20.43
CA ALA A 18 27.79 -17.78 20.30
C ALA A 18 26.68 -17.84 19.21
N LEU A 19 25.41 -17.82 19.63
CA LEU A 19 24.29 -17.58 18.75
C LEU A 19 24.43 -16.12 18.26
N ALA A 20 24.89 -15.95 17.03
CA ALA A 20 24.80 -14.67 16.34
C ALA A 20 23.31 -14.43 16.04
N VAL A 21 22.66 -13.64 16.90
CA VAL A 21 21.34 -13.09 16.60
C VAL A 21 21.57 -12.07 15.47
N SER A 22 21.27 -12.49 14.25
CA SER A 22 21.19 -11.56 13.13
C SER A 22 20.00 -10.63 13.38
N THR A 23 20.29 -9.45 13.91
CA THR A 23 19.32 -8.36 13.91
C THR A 23 19.04 -8.00 12.45
N VAL A 24 17.84 -8.28 11.98
CA VAL A 24 17.32 -7.72 10.72
C VAL A 24 17.21 -6.21 10.99
N THR A 25 18.24 -5.46 10.63
CA THR A 25 18.16 -4.01 10.58
C THR A 25 17.17 -3.68 9.46
N SER A 26 16.01 -3.10 9.81
CA SER A 26 15.21 -2.36 8.84
C SER A 26 16.17 -1.36 8.17
N ALA A 27 16.24 -1.39 6.83
CA ALA A 27 17.07 -0.44 6.11
C ALA A 27 16.62 0.97 6.52
N GLU A 28 17.48 1.68 7.25
CA GLU A 28 17.26 3.08 7.61
C GLU A 28 17.28 3.86 6.30
N VAL A 29 16.15 4.51 5.99
CA VAL A 29 16.06 5.33 4.76
C VAL A 29 17.05 6.47 4.90
N ASP A 30 17.92 6.64 3.90
CA ASP A 30 18.91 7.70 3.88
C ASP A 30 18.22 9.08 3.94
N LEU A 31 18.58 9.90 4.92
CA LEU A 31 18.03 11.24 5.10
C LEU A 31 18.19 12.09 3.84
N ALA A 32 19.27 11.91 3.08
CA ALA A 32 19.47 12.63 1.83
C ALA A 32 18.41 12.26 0.77
N VAL A 33 17.93 11.01 0.74
CA VAL A 33 16.80 10.57 -0.11
C VAL A 33 15.52 11.33 0.29
N LEU A 34 15.26 11.44 1.59
CA LEU A 34 14.07 12.14 2.07
C LEU A 34 14.11 13.65 1.79
N GLU A 35 15.27 14.28 1.92
CA GLU A 35 15.45 15.70 1.59
C GLU A 35 15.22 15.96 0.10
N ARG A 36 15.83 15.19 -0.79
CA ARG A 36 15.59 15.31 -2.24
C ARG A 36 14.14 15.01 -2.59
N GLY A 37 13.54 13.99 -1.97
CA GLY A 37 12.14 13.64 -2.16
C GLY A 37 11.19 14.77 -1.74
N LYS A 38 11.51 15.46 -0.65
CA LYS A 38 10.77 16.66 -0.20
C LYS A 38 10.86 17.79 -1.22
N GLU A 39 12.02 18.04 -1.81
CA GLU A 39 12.17 19.04 -2.87
C GLU A 39 11.31 18.70 -4.09
N VAL A 40 11.33 17.44 -4.54
CA VAL A 40 10.52 16.95 -5.66
C VAL A 40 9.01 17.05 -5.34
N SER A 41 8.62 16.84 -4.09
CA SER A 41 7.22 16.87 -3.67
C SER A 41 6.52 18.22 -3.91
N ALA A 42 7.28 19.31 -4.09
CA ALA A 42 6.73 20.62 -4.46
C ALA A 42 5.86 20.57 -5.74
N LEU A 43 6.10 19.60 -6.62
CA LEU A 43 5.29 19.36 -7.81
C LEU A 43 3.95 18.68 -7.49
N CYS A 44 3.83 18.05 -6.33
CA CYS A 44 2.74 17.15 -5.95
C CYS A 44 1.74 17.78 -4.96
N ILE A 45 2.25 18.69 -4.09
CA ILE A 45 1.49 19.23 -2.95
C ILE A 45 0.21 19.97 -3.34
N ALA A 46 0.17 20.59 -4.51
CA ALA A 46 -1.03 21.31 -4.98
C ALA A 46 -2.25 20.39 -5.13
N CYS A 47 -2.02 19.11 -5.38
CA CYS A 47 -3.06 18.10 -5.58
C CYS A 47 -3.12 17.08 -4.44
N HIS A 48 -1.97 16.63 -3.95
CA HIS A 48 -1.90 15.58 -2.93
C HIS A 48 -1.75 16.13 -1.50
N MET A 49 -1.77 17.44 -1.32
CA MET A 49 -1.54 18.17 -0.07
C MET A 49 -0.10 17.98 0.46
N GLU A 50 0.36 18.92 1.29
CA GLU A 50 1.68 18.83 1.92
C GLU A 50 1.79 17.61 2.84
N SER A 51 0.70 17.28 3.53
CA SER A 51 0.59 16.07 4.37
C SER A 51 0.56 14.77 3.58
N GLY A 52 0.39 14.81 2.25
CA GLY A 52 0.15 13.62 1.43
C GLY A 52 -1.19 12.93 1.70
N SER A 53 -2.14 13.60 2.37
CA SER A 53 -3.47 13.05 2.68
C SER A 53 -4.36 12.86 1.44
N GLY A 54 -4.01 13.52 0.34
CA GLY A 54 -4.87 13.61 -0.83
C GLY A 54 -5.97 14.66 -0.68
N SER A 55 -6.73 14.86 -1.72
CA SER A 55 -7.88 15.76 -1.76
C SER A 55 -8.90 15.31 -2.80
N SER A 56 -10.12 15.80 -2.71
CA SER A 56 -11.13 15.59 -3.75
C SER A 56 -11.79 16.91 -4.11
N ILE A 57 -12.05 17.08 -5.40
CA ILE A 57 -12.93 18.13 -5.90
C ILE A 57 -14.12 17.38 -6.51
N GLU A 58 -15.27 17.50 -5.87
CA GLU A 58 -16.49 16.82 -6.28
C GLU A 58 -16.80 17.10 -7.76
N GLY A 59 -17.00 16.01 -8.51
CA GLY A 59 -17.31 16.07 -9.94
C GLY A 59 -16.12 16.36 -10.86
N PHE A 60 -14.90 16.52 -10.32
CA PHE A 60 -13.76 16.90 -11.14
C PHE A 60 -12.57 15.95 -11.05
N GLU A 61 -12.02 15.70 -9.88
CA GLU A 61 -10.83 14.87 -9.72
C GLU A 61 -10.68 14.34 -8.31
N TYR A 62 -10.21 13.09 -8.21
CA TYR A 62 -10.01 12.40 -6.95
C TYR A 62 -8.53 12.09 -6.77
N ARG A 63 -7.89 12.80 -5.87
CA ARG A 63 -6.46 12.73 -5.60
C ARG A 63 -6.22 11.85 -4.40
N PRO A 64 -5.53 10.71 -4.56
CA PRO A 64 -5.37 9.76 -3.47
C PRO A 64 -4.47 10.28 -2.36
N ARG A 65 -4.67 9.73 -1.17
CA ARG A 65 -3.68 9.72 -0.12
C ARG A 65 -2.45 8.95 -0.60
N LEU A 66 -1.26 9.50 -0.39
CA LEU A 66 0.02 8.90 -0.73
C LEU A 66 0.72 8.32 0.50
N THR A 67 0.50 8.89 1.68
CA THR A 67 1.12 8.44 2.94
C THR A 67 0.63 7.05 3.36
N GLY A 68 1.51 6.28 3.99
CA GLY A 68 1.20 4.89 4.37
C GLY A 68 1.15 3.91 3.20
N MET A 69 1.60 4.32 2.01
CA MET A 69 1.81 3.43 0.87
C MET A 69 3.26 2.94 0.83
N ASP A 70 3.48 1.73 0.32
CA ASP A 70 4.81 1.23 0.03
C ASP A 70 5.50 2.10 -1.04
N PRO A 71 6.76 2.53 -0.85
CA PRO A 71 7.43 3.42 -1.79
C PRO A 71 7.67 2.75 -3.15
N THR A 72 7.95 1.45 -3.20
CA THR A 72 8.14 0.72 -4.47
C THR A 72 6.81 0.62 -5.23
N TYR A 73 5.69 0.42 -4.51
CA TYR A 73 4.37 0.51 -5.12
C TYR A 73 4.14 1.89 -5.74
N MET A 74 4.49 2.97 -5.04
CA MET A 74 4.31 4.34 -5.56
C MET A 74 5.17 4.59 -6.80
N VAL A 75 6.45 4.18 -6.80
CA VAL A 75 7.33 4.25 -7.99
C VAL A 75 6.67 3.53 -9.17
N HIS A 76 6.18 2.31 -8.96
CA HIS A 76 5.49 1.56 -10.01
C HIS A 76 4.25 2.29 -10.53
N GLN A 77 3.47 2.97 -9.67
CA GLN A 77 2.32 3.73 -10.13
C GLN A 77 2.72 4.96 -10.95
N ILE A 78 3.76 5.71 -10.54
CA ILE A 78 4.25 6.85 -11.32
C ILE A 78 4.77 6.38 -12.68
N GLN A 79 5.55 5.30 -12.70
CA GLN A 79 6.03 4.71 -13.94
C GLN A 79 4.89 4.27 -14.85
N SER A 80 3.82 3.71 -14.29
CA SER A 80 2.64 3.27 -15.04
C SER A 80 1.85 4.43 -15.67
N PHE A 81 1.83 5.61 -15.04
CA PHE A 81 1.31 6.82 -15.69
C PHE A 81 2.22 7.27 -16.83
N LYS A 82 3.53 7.15 -16.68
CA LYS A 82 4.52 7.55 -17.67
C LYS A 82 4.48 6.66 -18.91
N ASP A 83 4.38 5.35 -18.75
CA ASP A 83 4.35 4.38 -19.87
C ASP A 83 2.94 4.15 -20.45
N GLY A 84 1.89 4.69 -19.79
CA GLY A 84 0.52 4.63 -20.25
C GLY A 84 -0.24 3.35 -19.89
N THR A 85 0.33 2.44 -19.09
CA THR A 85 -0.38 1.26 -18.55
C THR A 85 -1.40 1.65 -17.47
N ARG A 86 -1.33 2.91 -16.99
CA ARG A 86 -2.32 3.54 -16.14
C ARG A 86 -2.65 4.93 -16.71
N ILE A 87 -3.81 5.04 -17.36
CA ILE A 87 -4.21 6.30 -18.02
C ILE A 87 -4.76 7.28 -17.00
N ASN A 88 -4.12 8.43 -16.87
CA ASN A 88 -4.62 9.56 -16.11
C ASN A 88 -4.04 10.86 -16.70
N HIS A 89 -4.91 11.71 -17.23
CA HIS A 89 -4.49 12.92 -17.94
C HIS A 89 -3.86 13.98 -17.02
N SER A 90 -4.22 14.01 -15.74
CA SER A 90 -3.63 14.92 -14.76
C SER A 90 -2.28 14.42 -14.26
N MET A 91 -2.12 13.10 -14.02
CA MET A 91 -0.87 12.56 -13.51
C MET A 91 0.23 12.40 -14.57
N LYS A 92 -0.15 12.10 -15.83
CA LYS A 92 0.82 11.83 -16.89
C LYS A 92 1.82 12.98 -17.10
N PRO A 93 1.43 14.27 -17.19
CA PRO A 93 2.41 15.34 -17.35
C PRO A 93 3.44 15.43 -16.22
N PHE A 94 3.01 15.18 -14.98
CA PHE A 94 3.93 15.17 -13.83
C PHE A 94 4.84 13.94 -13.85
N ALA A 95 4.30 12.77 -14.17
CA ALA A 95 5.08 11.55 -14.30
C ALA A 95 6.17 11.67 -15.39
N ASP A 96 5.84 12.30 -16.52
CA ASP A 96 6.78 12.51 -17.62
C ASP A 96 7.96 13.42 -17.25
N LEU A 97 7.76 14.35 -16.31
CA LEU A 97 8.82 15.27 -15.85
C LEU A 97 9.84 14.60 -14.91
N LEU A 98 9.47 13.51 -14.23
CA LEU A 98 10.30 12.89 -13.21
C LEU A 98 11.33 11.95 -13.82
N THR A 99 12.58 12.03 -13.31
CA THR A 99 13.60 10.98 -13.50
C THR A 99 13.31 9.79 -12.60
N ASP A 100 13.97 8.65 -12.86
CA ASP A 100 13.83 7.44 -12.02
C ASP A 100 14.27 7.71 -10.58
N GLU A 101 15.35 8.49 -10.37
CA GLU A 101 15.80 8.90 -9.04
C GLU A 101 14.77 9.78 -8.35
N GLN A 102 14.18 10.74 -9.04
CA GLN A 102 13.14 11.60 -8.47
C GLN A 102 11.85 10.83 -8.11
N MET A 103 11.45 9.86 -8.94
CA MET A 103 10.34 8.96 -8.62
C MET A 103 10.62 8.15 -7.35
N HIS A 104 11.84 7.61 -7.23
CA HIS A 104 12.29 6.91 -6.04
C HIS A 104 12.25 7.82 -4.81
N ASP A 105 12.90 8.96 -4.86
CA ASP A 105 13.07 9.84 -3.71
C ASP A 105 11.74 10.43 -3.21
N VAL A 106 10.86 10.88 -4.11
CA VAL A 106 9.53 11.40 -3.72
C VAL A 106 8.62 10.33 -3.15
N SER A 107 8.73 9.10 -3.64
CA SER A 107 7.97 7.97 -3.10
C SER A 107 8.43 7.62 -1.68
N HIS A 108 9.73 7.60 -1.43
CA HIS A 108 10.28 7.41 -0.08
C HIS A 108 9.91 8.54 0.87
N TYR A 109 9.91 9.78 0.38
CA TYR A 109 9.47 10.93 1.18
C TYR A 109 8.02 10.77 1.64
N TYR A 110 7.06 10.52 0.74
CA TYR A 110 5.66 10.32 1.13
C TYR A 110 5.44 9.08 2.00
N ALA A 111 6.21 8.01 1.78
CA ALA A 111 6.17 6.81 2.63
C ALA A 111 6.68 7.08 4.05
N SER A 112 7.57 8.05 4.25
CA SER A 112 8.12 8.43 5.55
C SER A 112 7.19 9.32 6.38
N LEU A 113 6.21 9.97 5.72
CA LEU A 113 5.24 10.82 6.41
C LEU A 113 4.22 9.97 7.18
N PRO A 114 3.71 10.47 8.33
CA PRO A 114 2.61 9.82 9.03
C PRO A 114 1.43 9.61 8.08
N ALA A 115 0.90 8.40 8.06
CA ALA A 115 -0.29 8.13 7.26
C ALA A 115 -1.50 8.81 7.91
N VAL A 116 -2.06 9.76 7.21
CA VAL A 116 -3.21 10.57 7.65
C VAL A 116 -4.38 10.34 6.69
N LYS A 117 -5.57 10.29 7.25
CA LYS A 117 -6.81 10.28 6.46
C LYS A 117 -7.03 11.69 5.88
N ALA A 118 -7.52 11.77 4.64
CA ALA A 118 -7.96 13.05 4.10
C ALA A 118 -9.14 13.60 4.92
N GLU A 119 -9.13 14.90 5.18
CA GLU A 119 -10.17 15.57 5.99
C GLU A 119 -11.36 16.05 5.17
N ASP A 120 -11.24 16.02 3.84
CA ASP A 120 -12.18 16.63 2.90
C ASP A 120 -13.32 15.72 2.44
N TYR A 121 -13.50 14.55 3.09
CA TYR A 121 -14.64 13.68 2.82
C TYR A 121 -15.27 13.10 4.07
N GLU A 122 -16.58 12.96 4.02
CA GLU A 122 -17.36 12.23 5.02
C GLU A 122 -17.87 10.91 4.43
N VAL A 123 -17.93 9.89 5.28
CA VAL A 123 -18.52 8.61 4.90
C VAL A 123 -19.99 8.63 5.29
N ASN A 124 -20.83 9.09 4.38
CA ASN A 124 -22.29 9.08 4.53
C ASN A 124 -22.87 7.79 3.93
N ALA A 125 -22.70 6.66 4.65
CA ALA A 125 -23.22 5.37 4.25
C ALA A 125 -24.03 4.74 5.37
N SER A 126 -25.12 4.01 5.03
CA SER A 126 -25.91 3.28 6.00
C SER A 126 -25.12 2.12 6.59
N GLU A 127 -25.55 1.62 7.75
CA GLU A 127 -24.96 0.44 8.39
C GLU A 127 -24.97 -0.79 7.47
N ASP A 128 -26.03 -0.99 6.69
CA ASP A 128 -26.12 -2.10 5.73
C ASP A 128 -25.05 -1.99 4.62
N VAL A 129 -24.82 -0.78 4.12
CA VAL A 129 -23.76 -0.53 3.12
C VAL A 129 -22.38 -0.81 3.71
N LEU A 130 -22.10 -0.33 4.91
CA LEU A 130 -20.84 -0.60 5.59
C LEU A 130 -20.66 -2.08 5.90
N ALA A 131 -21.72 -2.76 6.34
CA ALA A 131 -21.72 -4.22 6.58
C ALA A 131 -21.43 -5.00 5.29
N ARG A 132 -22.04 -4.61 4.15
CA ARG A 132 -21.75 -5.22 2.84
C ARG A 132 -20.30 -5.00 2.42
N GLY A 133 -19.79 -3.79 2.58
CA GLY A 133 -18.39 -3.47 2.28
C GLY A 133 -17.44 -4.32 3.11
N LYS A 134 -17.67 -4.39 4.42
CA LYS A 134 -16.91 -5.25 5.35
C LYS A 134 -16.95 -6.71 4.92
N ASP A 135 -18.12 -7.24 4.57
CA ASP A 135 -18.28 -8.63 4.17
C ASP A 135 -17.43 -8.94 2.92
N LEU A 136 -17.47 -8.08 1.89
CA LEU A 136 -16.63 -8.24 0.70
C LEU A 136 -15.14 -8.17 1.02
N ILE A 137 -14.72 -7.27 1.90
CA ILE A 137 -13.30 -7.11 2.29
C ILE A 137 -12.78 -8.38 2.97
N TYR A 138 -13.53 -8.96 3.92
CA TYR A 138 -13.05 -10.07 4.75
C TYR A 138 -13.45 -11.45 4.24
N ASN A 139 -14.58 -11.59 3.57
CA ASN A 139 -15.13 -12.88 3.14
C ASN A 139 -15.20 -13.02 1.62
N GLY A 140 -15.28 -11.91 0.88
CA GLY A 140 -15.49 -11.93 -0.57
C GLY A 140 -16.92 -12.35 -0.93
N ASP A 141 -17.11 -12.80 -2.18
CA ASP A 141 -18.36 -13.38 -2.68
C ASP A 141 -18.03 -14.54 -3.63
N TRP A 142 -17.87 -15.72 -3.07
CA TRP A 142 -17.43 -16.90 -3.81
C TRP A 142 -18.44 -17.38 -4.85
N ASN A 143 -19.73 -17.06 -4.69
CA ASN A 143 -20.74 -17.37 -5.71
C ASN A 143 -20.50 -16.58 -7.00
N ARG A 144 -19.84 -15.43 -6.90
CA ARG A 144 -19.45 -14.58 -8.03
C ARG A 144 -17.94 -14.62 -8.32
N TYR A 145 -17.21 -15.55 -7.70
CA TYR A 145 -15.74 -15.66 -7.81
C TYR A 145 -15.01 -14.36 -7.43
N ILE A 146 -15.48 -13.68 -6.38
CA ILE A 146 -14.84 -12.53 -5.78
C ILE A 146 -14.13 -12.99 -4.51
N PRO A 147 -12.78 -13.05 -4.49
CA PRO A 147 -12.03 -13.39 -3.29
C PRO A 147 -12.13 -12.29 -2.25
N ALA A 148 -11.89 -12.60 -0.98
CA ALA A 148 -11.73 -11.60 0.06
C ALA A 148 -10.57 -10.65 -0.28
N CYS A 149 -10.77 -9.35 -0.15
CA CYS A 149 -9.74 -8.35 -0.49
C CYS A 149 -8.48 -8.54 0.38
N VAL A 150 -8.67 -8.90 1.65
CA VAL A 150 -7.57 -9.17 2.60
C VAL A 150 -6.71 -10.37 2.19
N ALA A 151 -7.17 -11.26 1.34
CA ALA A 151 -6.38 -12.39 0.85
C ALA A 151 -5.15 -11.94 0.05
N CYS A 152 -5.23 -10.78 -0.59
CA CYS A 152 -4.14 -10.17 -1.35
C CYS A 152 -3.63 -8.89 -0.68
N HIS A 153 -4.52 -8.04 -0.15
CA HIS A 153 -4.15 -6.75 0.44
C HIS A 153 -3.70 -6.83 1.91
N GLY A 154 -3.41 -8.04 2.39
CA GLY A 154 -2.87 -8.26 3.74
C GLY A 154 -3.91 -8.19 4.84
N VAL A 155 -3.48 -8.50 6.07
CA VAL A 155 -4.34 -8.50 7.23
C VAL A 155 -4.99 -7.13 7.41
N ASP A 156 -6.30 -7.12 7.56
CA ASP A 156 -7.12 -5.92 7.73
C ASP A 156 -6.98 -4.90 6.58
N ALA A 157 -6.53 -5.32 5.38
CA ALA A 157 -6.34 -4.49 4.19
C ALA A 157 -5.29 -3.37 4.32
N TYR A 158 -4.34 -3.50 5.24
CA TYR A 158 -3.23 -2.54 5.39
C TYR A 158 -2.08 -2.71 4.40
N GLY A 159 -2.25 -3.58 3.40
CA GLY A 159 -1.25 -3.85 2.39
C GLY A 159 -0.26 -4.95 2.78
N ILE A 160 0.42 -5.48 1.78
CA ILE A 160 1.50 -6.46 1.96
C ILE A 160 2.51 -6.37 0.81
N GLY A 161 3.77 -6.29 1.16
CA GLY A 161 4.86 -6.17 0.17
C GLY A 161 4.69 -4.96 -0.75
N THR A 162 5.32 -5.03 -1.91
CA THR A 162 5.43 -3.91 -2.85
C THR A 162 4.33 -3.85 -3.91
N SER A 163 3.43 -4.84 -3.95
CA SER A 163 2.44 -5.00 -5.02
C SER A 163 0.99 -4.78 -4.56
N PHE A 164 0.71 -5.01 -3.29
CA PHE A 164 -0.64 -4.93 -2.74
C PHE A 164 -0.74 -3.76 -1.75
N PRO A 165 -1.27 -2.60 -2.17
CA PRO A 165 -1.26 -1.39 -1.35
C PRO A 165 -2.21 -1.47 -0.15
N ASN A 166 -1.93 -0.60 0.85
CA ASN A 166 -2.86 -0.27 1.92
C ASN A 166 -4.11 0.41 1.34
N LEU A 167 -5.28 -0.16 1.63
CA LEU A 167 -6.58 0.34 1.15
C LEU A 167 -7.30 1.23 2.16
N ASN A 168 -6.98 1.12 3.45
CA ASN A 168 -7.70 1.78 4.53
C ASN A 168 -7.49 3.29 4.58
N GLY A 169 -8.51 4.03 4.98
CA GLY A 169 -8.44 5.49 5.09
C GLY A 169 -8.22 6.22 3.78
N GLN A 170 -8.41 5.54 2.64
CA GLN A 170 -8.29 6.15 1.31
C GLN A 170 -9.59 6.87 0.94
N ASN A 171 -9.48 7.93 0.16
CA ASN A 171 -10.63 8.68 -0.34
C ASN A 171 -11.62 7.75 -1.08
N PRO A 172 -12.91 7.72 -0.70
CA PRO A 172 -13.88 6.76 -1.26
C PRO A 172 -14.13 6.98 -2.76
N ALA A 173 -14.11 8.21 -3.22
CA ALA A 173 -14.29 8.53 -4.64
C ALA A 173 -13.08 8.05 -5.46
N TYR A 174 -11.85 8.17 -4.89
CA TYR A 174 -10.66 7.60 -5.51
C TYR A 174 -10.72 6.07 -5.55
N VAL A 175 -11.16 5.40 -4.48
CA VAL A 175 -11.32 3.93 -4.46
C VAL A 175 -12.28 3.48 -5.57
N LYS A 176 -13.44 4.14 -5.67
CA LYS A 176 -14.42 3.88 -6.75
C LYS A 176 -13.78 4.04 -8.12
N LYS A 177 -13.12 5.17 -8.35
CA LYS A 177 -12.44 5.43 -9.62
C LYS A 177 -11.39 4.36 -9.92
N ALA A 178 -10.54 4.03 -8.95
CA ALA A 178 -9.46 3.06 -9.15
C ALA A 178 -9.97 1.66 -9.52
N ILE A 179 -11.11 1.23 -8.94
CA ILE A 179 -11.75 -0.04 -9.31
C ILE A 179 -12.36 0.05 -10.72
N ASN A 180 -13.02 1.16 -11.05
CA ASN A 180 -13.59 1.35 -12.37
C ASN A 180 -12.52 1.46 -13.47
N ASP A 181 -11.37 2.08 -13.18
CA ASP A 181 -10.24 2.11 -14.13
C ASP A 181 -9.79 0.68 -14.51
N TRP A 182 -9.85 -0.29 -13.59
CA TRP A 182 -9.60 -1.70 -13.89
C TRP A 182 -10.72 -2.33 -14.74
N LYS A 183 -12.00 -2.00 -14.45
CA LYS A 183 -13.15 -2.50 -15.22
C LYS A 183 -13.13 -2.00 -16.66
N GLU A 184 -12.77 -0.73 -16.85
CA GLU A 184 -12.76 0.00 -18.11
C GLU A 184 -11.46 -0.16 -18.90
N GLU A 185 -10.50 -0.91 -18.35
CA GLU A 185 -9.19 -1.18 -18.95
C GLU A 185 -8.35 0.10 -19.20
N THR A 186 -8.68 1.20 -18.52
CA THR A 186 -7.85 2.41 -18.48
C THR A 186 -6.67 2.26 -17.53
N ARG A 187 -6.68 1.19 -16.71
CA ARG A 187 -5.60 0.74 -15.86
C ARG A 187 -5.31 -0.72 -16.15
N THR A 188 -4.10 -1.00 -16.67
CA THR A 188 -3.65 -2.35 -17.08
C THR A 188 -2.29 -2.72 -16.50
N ASN A 189 -1.81 -1.99 -15.49
CA ASN A 189 -0.53 -2.20 -14.83
C ASN A 189 -0.53 -3.36 -13.82
N ASP A 190 -1.35 -4.37 -14.07
CA ASP A 190 -1.52 -5.59 -13.30
C ASP A 190 -1.09 -6.79 -14.17
N PRO A 191 0.16 -7.28 -14.06
CA PRO A 191 0.71 -8.29 -14.98
C PRO A 191 -0.06 -9.60 -15.01
N LEU A 192 -0.79 -9.93 -13.95
CA LEU A 192 -1.57 -11.17 -13.82
C LEU A 192 -3.08 -10.92 -13.94
N GLU A 193 -3.50 -9.69 -14.25
CA GLU A 193 -4.91 -9.27 -14.33
C GLU A 193 -5.72 -9.59 -13.05
N LEU A 194 -5.08 -9.64 -11.89
CA LEU A 194 -5.73 -10.01 -10.63
C LEU A 194 -6.82 -9.01 -10.28
N MET A 195 -6.47 -7.71 -10.22
CA MET A 195 -7.44 -6.65 -9.91
C MET A 195 -8.45 -6.44 -11.03
N ALA A 196 -8.05 -6.52 -12.29
CA ALA A 196 -8.95 -6.40 -13.43
C ALA A 196 -10.05 -7.49 -13.38
N ARG A 197 -9.68 -8.72 -13.03
CA ARG A 197 -10.64 -9.84 -12.89
C ARG A 197 -11.58 -9.67 -11.71
N VAL A 198 -11.11 -9.17 -10.58
CA VAL A 198 -11.94 -8.86 -9.42
C VAL A 198 -12.88 -7.69 -9.74
N ALA A 199 -12.35 -6.59 -10.26
CA ALA A 199 -13.11 -5.38 -10.57
C ALA A 199 -14.28 -5.65 -11.54
N LYS A 200 -14.06 -6.46 -12.58
CA LYS A 200 -15.10 -6.85 -13.56
C LYS A 200 -16.29 -7.61 -12.95
N ARG A 201 -16.14 -8.16 -11.73
CA ARG A 201 -17.20 -8.90 -11.03
C ARG A 201 -17.95 -8.08 -9.99
N LEU A 202 -17.40 -6.95 -9.59
CA LEU A 202 -18.04 -6.05 -8.64
C LEU A 202 -19.17 -5.25 -9.33
N THR A 203 -20.32 -5.15 -8.69
CA THR A 203 -21.38 -4.22 -9.10
C THR A 203 -21.06 -2.81 -8.62
N GLU A 204 -21.79 -1.80 -9.10
CA GLU A 204 -21.61 -0.43 -8.62
C GLU A 204 -21.96 -0.29 -7.13
N GLU A 205 -22.93 -1.05 -6.64
CA GLU A 205 -23.30 -1.11 -5.23
C GLU A 205 -22.16 -1.75 -4.40
N ASP A 206 -21.53 -2.82 -4.88
CA ASP A 206 -20.36 -3.42 -4.23
C ASP A 206 -19.20 -2.45 -4.16
N ILE A 207 -18.91 -1.75 -5.27
CA ILE A 207 -17.83 -0.77 -5.35
C ILE A 207 -18.08 0.37 -4.35
N TYR A 208 -19.32 0.86 -4.29
CA TYR A 208 -19.70 1.88 -3.32
C TYR A 208 -19.54 1.40 -1.87
N ALA A 209 -20.01 0.19 -1.58
CA ALA A 209 -19.91 -0.39 -0.24
C ALA A 209 -18.46 -0.60 0.21
N VAL A 210 -17.62 -1.17 -0.67
CA VAL A 210 -16.19 -1.36 -0.41
C VAL A 210 -15.49 -0.01 -0.19
N ALA A 211 -15.75 0.98 -1.05
CA ALA A 211 -15.15 2.30 -0.93
C ALA A 211 -15.56 3.00 0.38
N ALA A 212 -16.84 2.93 0.75
CA ALA A 212 -17.35 3.50 2.00
C ALA A 212 -16.72 2.83 3.23
N TYR A 213 -16.66 1.50 3.23
CA TYR A 213 -16.06 0.76 4.34
C TYR A 213 -14.57 1.09 4.50
N LEU A 214 -13.78 1.02 3.43
CA LEU A 214 -12.34 1.34 3.48
C LEU A 214 -12.08 2.77 3.94
N ALA A 215 -12.88 3.72 3.48
CA ALA A 215 -12.77 5.13 3.88
C ALA A 215 -13.12 5.35 5.36
N SER A 216 -13.96 4.50 5.96
CA SER A 216 -14.28 4.57 7.39
C SER A 216 -13.18 4.02 8.30
N GLN A 217 -12.22 3.26 7.74
CA GLN A 217 -11.14 2.65 8.52
C GLN A 217 -10.01 3.66 8.79
N PRO A 218 -9.23 3.50 9.88
CA PRO A 218 -8.05 4.31 10.12
C PRO A 218 -6.99 4.06 9.05
N ALA A 219 -6.24 5.10 8.67
CA ALA A 219 -5.19 4.98 7.63
C ALA A 219 -3.97 4.17 8.07
N VAL A 220 -3.75 4.06 9.38
CA VAL A 220 -2.72 3.24 10.03
C VAL A 220 -3.38 2.26 10.97
N LYS A 221 -2.72 1.12 11.16
CA LYS A 221 -3.14 0.15 12.18
C LYS A 221 -2.85 0.74 13.55
N GLU A 222 -3.87 0.78 14.42
CA GLU A 222 -3.68 1.09 15.84
C GLU A 222 -2.93 -0.08 16.48
N GLU A 223 -1.89 0.23 17.26
CA GLU A 223 -1.08 -0.74 18.01
C GLU A 223 -1.84 -1.31 19.21
#